data_36b0e9172137293e8a13fb203c2052c6
#
_entry.id   36b0e9172137293e8a13fb203c2052c6
#
_cell.length_a   1.000
_cell.length_b   1.000
_cell.length_c   1.000
_cell.angle_alpha   90.00
_cell.angle_beta   90.00
_cell.angle_gamma   90.00
#
_symmetry.space_group_name_H-M   'P 1'
#
loop_
_entity.id
_entity.type
_entity.pdbx_description
1 polymer ?
#
loop_
_entity_poly.entity_id
_entity_poly.type
_entity_poly.pdbx_seq_one_letter_code
_entity_poly.pdbx_strand_id
1 'polypeptide(L)'
;MRILITGGAGFIGSHLCDRLLSDDHSVVAIDNLITGSSNNISHLSENKNFSFIYHNVADYINFSDPVDAVMHFASPASPSQTAPTGYLQLPIQTLKAGALGTLNALGVA
;
A
#
# COMPACT_ATOMS: atom_id res chain seq x y z
N MET A 1 0.89 -9.96 15.20
CA MET A 1 0.25 -10.29 13.89
C MET A 1 1.16 -9.87 12.75
N ARG A 2 1.05 -10.54 11.62
CA ARG A 2 1.67 -10.13 10.36
C ARG A 2 0.60 -9.49 9.46
N ILE A 3 0.79 -8.24 9.10
CA ILE A 3 -0.22 -7.43 8.41
C ILE A 3 0.34 -6.94 7.08
N LEU A 4 -0.40 -7.18 6.00
CA LEU A 4 -0.07 -6.66 4.68
C LEU A 4 -0.87 -5.38 4.43
N ILE A 5 -0.18 -4.31 4.02
CA ILE A 5 -0.78 -3.00 3.74
C ILE A 5 -0.50 -2.64 2.28
N THR A 6 -1.53 -2.52 1.46
CA THR A 6 -1.38 -1.92 0.13
C THR A 6 -1.53 -0.40 0.24
N GLY A 7 -0.76 0.34 -0.55
CA GLY A 7 -0.67 1.79 -0.40
C GLY A 7 0.17 2.22 0.81
N GLY A 8 1.12 1.37 1.22
CA GLY A 8 1.91 1.57 2.43
C GLY A 8 2.86 2.76 2.39
N ALA A 9 3.20 3.29 1.22
CA ALA A 9 4.02 4.50 1.07
C ALA A 9 3.18 5.77 0.90
N GLY A 10 1.85 5.67 0.96
CA GLY A 10 0.93 6.80 0.96
C GLY A 10 0.83 7.47 2.34
N PHE A 11 0.05 8.53 2.42
CA PHE A 11 -0.11 9.28 3.68
C PHE A 11 -0.71 8.42 4.80
N ILE A 12 -1.86 7.81 4.58
CA ILE A 12 -2.50 6.95 5.59
C ILE A 12 -1.70 5.69 5.81
N GLY A 13 -1.28 5.00 4.73
CA GLY A 13 -0.57 3.73 4.81
C GLY A 13 0.73 3.81 5.60
N SER A 14 1.53 4.86 5.41
CA SER A 14 2.80 5.03 6.12
C SER A 14 2.60 5.26 7.63
N HIS A 15 1.59 6.04 8.01
CA HIS A 15 1.25 6.24 9.42
C HIS A 15 0.73 4.96 10.08
N LEU A 16 0.00 4.13 9.34
CA LEU A 16 -0.40 2.81 9.81
C LEU A 16 0.78 1.87 9.97
N CYS A 17 1.75 1.90 9.05
CA CYS A 17 2.99 1.14 9.19
C CYS A 17 3.69 1.49 10.52
N ASP A 18 3.88 2.79 10.78
CA ASP A 18 4.50 3.26 12.03
C ASP A 18 3.74 2.78 13.26
N ARG A 19 2.41 2.93 13.24
CA ARG A 19 1.57 2.56 14.37
C ARG A 19 1.62 1.05 14.65
N LEU A 20 1.44 0.23 13.64
CA LEU A 20 1.43 -1.23 13.79
C LEU A 20 2.79 -1.78 14.22
N LEU A 21 3.88 -1.20 13.71
CA LEU A 21 5.22 -1.56 14.16
C LEU A 21 5.47 -1.16 15.62
N SER A 22 4.94 -0.01 16.07
CA SER A 22 5.03 0.41 17.46
C SER A 22 4.20 -0.47 18.41
N ASP A 23 3.18 -1.16 17.90
CA ASP A 23 2.37 -2.13 18.62
C ASP A 23 2.91 -3.57 18.47
N ASP A 24 4.20 -3.73 18.12
CA ASP A 24 4.92 -5.00 17.99
C ASP A 24 4.36 -5.96 16.91
N HIS A 25 3.69 -5.43 15.88
CA HIS A 25 3.27 -6.21 14.73
C HIS A 25 4.36 -6.26 13.65
N SER A 26 4.30 -7.24 12.77
CA SER A 26 5.09 -7.28 11.54
C SER A 26 4.28 -6.71 10.38
N VAL A 27 4.89 -5.86 9.57
CA VAL A 27 4.22 -5.16 8.47
C VAL A 27 4.91 -5.43 7.14
N VAL A 28 4.11 -5.80 6.15
CA VAL A 28 4.51 -5.87 4.74
C VAL A 28 3.77 -4.76 3.99
N ALA A 29 4.49 -3.77 3.52
CA ALA A 29 3.92 -2.66 2.77
C ALA A 29 4.08 -2.89 1.26
N ILE A 30 3.01 -2.75 0.50
CA ILE A 30 3.01 -2.82 -0.97
C ILE A 30 2.62 -1.45 -1.52
N ASP A 31 3.41 -0.93 -2.46
CA ASP A 31 3.11 0.34 -3.15
C ASP A 31 3.86 0.39 -4.48
N ASN A 32 3.30 1.07 -5.48
CA ASN A 32 3.98 1.36 -6.75
C ASN A 32 4.52 2.79 -6.85
N LEU A 33 4.37 3.58 -5.76
CA LEU A 33 4.86 4.95 -5.65
C LEU A 33 4.28 5.93 -6.68
N ILE A 34 3.14 5.62 -7.28
CA ILE A 34 2.54 6.53 -8.28
C ILE A 34 2.04 7.82 -7.63
N THR A 35 1.52 7.73 -6.40
CA THR A 35 1.10 8.88 -5.59
C THR A 35 1.76 8.91 -4.22
N GLY A 36 2.29 7.78 -3.75
CA GLY A 36 3.06 7.67 -2.52
C GLY A 36 4.51 8.10 -2.71
N SER A 37 5.26 8.09 -1.63
CA SER A 37 6.67 8.44 -1.63
C SER A 37 7.48 7.49 -0.75
N SER A 38 8.63 7.04 -1.26
CA SER A 38 9.57 6.25 -0.48
C SER A 38 10.08 7.00 0.76
N ASN A 39 10.07 8.33 0.75
CA ASN A 39 10.44 9.14 1.92
C ASN A 39 9.50 8.91 3.11
N ASN A 40 8.26 8.50 2.87
CA ASN A 40 7.29 8.24 3.93
C ASN A 40 7.60 6.98 4.75
N ILE A 41 8.41 6.08 4.20
CA ILE A 41 8.75 4.78 4.82
C ILE A 41 10.26 4.54 4.94
N SER A 42 11.11 5.48 4.51
CA SER A 42 12.56 5.32 4.52
C SER A 42 13.14 5.10 5.93
N HIS A 43 12.54 5.70 6.95
CA HIS A 43 12.93 5.52 8.35
C HIS A 43 12.67 4.10 8.88
N LEU A 44 11.86 3.30 8.17
CA LEU A 44 11.54 1.92 8.54
C LEU A 44 12.49 0.89 7.93
N SER A 45 13.41 1.29 7.06
CA SER A 45 14.28 0.39 6.30
C SER A 45 15.12 -0.56 7.16
N GLU A 46 15.50 -0.13 8.36
CA GLU A 46 16.28 -0.93 9.32
C GLU A 46 15.42 -1.72 10.32
N ASN A 47 14.10 -1.57 10.26
CA ASN A 47 13.20 -2.28 11.16
C ASN A 47 13.03 -3.74 10.70
N LYS A 48 13.41 -4.69 11.55
CA LYS A 48 13.38 -6.14 11.25
C LYS A 48 11.96 -6.68 11.02
N ASN A 49 10.95 -5.98 11.52
CA ASN A 49 9.54 -6.35 11.40
C ASN A 49 8.86 -5.64 10.23
N PHE A 50 9.60 -4.85 9.45
CA PHE A 50 9.09 -4.14 8.28
C PHE A 50 9.71 -4.69 6.99
N SER A 51 8.88 -4.85 5.97
CA SER A 51 9.33 -5.10 4.60
C SER A 51 8.51 -4.29 3.60
N PHE A 52 9.18 -3.85 2.54
CA PHE A 52 8.55 -3.11 1.46
C PHE A 52 8.65 -3.87 0.13
N ILE A 53 7.54 -3.95 -0.58
CA ILE A 53 7.45 -4.57 -1.90
C ILE A 53 6.97 -3.51 -2.90
N TYR A 54 7.82 -3.17 -3.87
CA TYR A 54 7.42 -2.34 -5.00
C TYR A 54 6.58 -3.17 -5.96
N HIS A 55 5.27 -2.89 -6.02
CA HIS A 55 4.34 -3.65 -6.86
C HIS A 55 3.07 -2.85 -7.14
N ASN A 56 2.49 -3.04 -8.32
CA ASN A 56 1.19 -2.50 -8.68
C ASN A 56 0.09 -3.47 -8.26
N VAL A 57 -0.81 -3.04 -7.39
CA VAL A 57 -1.92 -3.88 -6.89
C VAL A 57 -2.92 -4.30 -7.98
N ALA A 58 -2.93 -3.60 -9.13
CA ALA A 58 -3.74 -4.02 -10.29
C ALA A 58 -3.22 -5.30 -10.94
N ASP A 59 -1.96 -5.67 -10.68
CA ASP A 59 -1.36 -6.93 -11.10
C ASP A 59 -1.46 -7.97 -9.99
N TYR A 60 -1.37 -9.25 -10.36
CA TYR A 60 -1.44 -10.35 -9.41
C TYR A 60 -0.38 -10.19 -8.30
N ILE A 61 -0.82 -10.26 -7.04
CA ILE A 61 0.08 -10.17 -5.89
C ILE A 61 0.56 -11.58 -5.55
N ASN A 62 1.78 -11.90 -5.97
CA ASN A 62 2.42 -13.17 -5.61
C ASN A 62 3.04 -13.07 -4.21
N PHE A 63 2.24 -13.37 -3.21
CA PHE A 63 2.65 -13.37 -1.81
C PHE A 63 2.24 -14.69 -1.16
N SER A 64 3.22 -15.50 -0.78
CA SER A 64 2.99 -16.87 -0.30
C SER A 64 3.11 -17.01 1.22
N ASP A 65 3.68 -16.02 1.89
CA ASP A 65 3.82 -16.06 3.33
C ASP A 65 2.47 -15.80 4.00
N PRO A 66 2.14 -16.49 5.10
CA PRO A 66 0.89 -16.26 5.80
C PRO A 66 0.82 -14.85 6.38
N VAL A 67 -0.36 -14.24 6.25
CA VAL A 67 -0.71 -12.96 6.89
C VAL A 67 -1.96 -13.14 7.73
N ASP A 68 -2.04 -12.39 8.83
CA ASP A 68 -3.20 -12.39 9.72
C ASP A 68 -4.27 -11.41 9.26
N ALA A 69 -3.86 -10.36 8.52
CA ALA A 69 -4.77 -9.34 8.00
C ALA A 69 -4.21 -8.67 6.74
N VAL A 70 -5.11 -8.25 5.86
CA VAL A 70 -4.80 -7.41 4.70
C VAL A 70 -5.57 -6.09 4.83
N MET A 71 -4.84 -4.98 4.74
CA MET A 71 -5.41 -3.63 4.77
C MET A 71 -5.18 -2.97 3.40
N HIS A 72 -6.25 -2.77 2.65
CA HIS A 72 -6.17 -2.26 1.28
C HIS A 72 -6.42 -0.75 1.23
N PHE A 73 -5.35 0.05 1.14
CA PHE A 73 -5.38 1.52 1.02
C PHE A 73 -4.83 2.04 -0.31
N ALA A 74 -4.37 1.16 -1.20
CA ALA A 74 -3.84 1.59 -2.50
C ALA A 74 -4.94 2.20 -3.35
N SER A 75 -4.89 3.51 -3.54
CA SER A 75 -5.78 4.24 -4.43
C SER A 75 -5.21 5.64 -4.71
N PRO A 76 -5.23 6.14 -5.96
CA PRO A 76 -5.00 7.54 -6.26
C PRO A 76 -6.22 8.35 -5.83
N ALA A 77 -6.34 8.66 -4.56
CA ALA A 77 -7.55 9.22 -3.95
C ALA A 77 -7.56 10.75 -3.81
N SER A 78 -6.51 11.45 -4.29
CA SER A 78 -6.46 12.91 -4.19
C SER A 78 -7.59 13.56 -4.99
N PRO A 79 -8.44 14.40 -4.37
CA PRO A 79 -9.54 15.07 -5.06
C PRO A 79 -9.08 16.28 -5.89
N SER A 80 -7.80 16.60 -5.91
CA SER A 80 -7.28 17.75 -6.66
C SER A 80 -7.54 17.60 -8.16
N GLN A 81 -8.17 18.61 -8.75
CA GLN A 81 -8.46 18.65 -10.18
C GLN A 81 -7.25 19.08 -11.01
N THR A 82 -6.25 19.70 -10.39
CA THR A 82 -5.09 20.29 -11.08
C THR A 82 -3.78 19.55 -10.80
N ALA A 83 -3.69 18.82 -9.68
CA ALA A 83 -2.49 18.05 -9.37
C ALA A 83 -2.37 16.83 -10.29
N PRO A 84 -1.18 16.55 -10.86
CA PRO A 84 -0.97 15.42 -11.78
C PRO A 84 -1.23 14.06 -11.11
N THR A 85 -1.28 14.00 -9.78
CA THR A 85 -1.55 12.80 -8.99
C THR A 85 -3.01 12.69 -8.52
N GLY A 86 -3.89 13.62 -8.94
CA GLY A 86 -5.32 13.57 -8.62
C GLY A 86 -6.02 12.39 -9.33
N TYR A 87 -7.06 11.83 -8.71
CA TYR A 87 -7.78 10.67 -9.27
C TYR A 87 -8.43 10.97 -10.63
N LEU A 88 -8.78 12.22 -10.93
CA LEU A 88 -9.29 12.65 -12.23
C LEU A 88 -8.20 12.71 -13.32
N GLN A 89 -6.95 12.86 -12.93
CA GLN A 89 -5.80 12.81 -13.82
C GLN A 89 -5.27 11.38 -14.03
N LEU A 90 -5.65 10.48 -13.14
CA LEU A 90 -5.27 9.06 -13.17
C LEU A 90 -6.53 8.14 -13.19
N PRO A 91 -7.50 8.35 -14.11
CA PRO A 91 -8.79 7.67 -14.02
C PRO A 91 -8.68 6.15 -14.20
N ILE A 92 -7.86 5.69 -15.12
CA ILE A 92 -7.67 4.25 -15.37
C ILE A 92 -6.96 3.60 -14.19
N GLN A 93 -5.91 4.21 -13.66
CA GLN A 93 -5.18 3.70 -12.49
C GLN A 93 -6.08 3.64 -11.26
N THR A 94 -6.94 4.66 -11.08
CA THR A 94 -7.90 4.69 -9.98
C THR A 94 -8.92 3.55 -10.09
N LEU A 95 -9.48 3.32 -11.27
CA LEU A 95 -10.41 2.21 -11.51
C LEU A 95 -9.75 0.84 -11.32
N LYS A 96 -8.54 0.68 -11.85
CA LYS A 96 -7.79 -0.57 -11.69
C LYS A 96 -7.42 -0.85 -10.23
N ALA A 97 -6.96 0.15 -9.49
CA ALA A 97 -6.65 -0.01 -8.07
C ALA A 97 -7.90 -0.37 -7.26
N GLY A 98 -9.03 0.28 -7.55
CA GLY A 98 -10.30 0.03 -6.86
C GLY A 98 -10.92 -1.35 -7.18
N ALA A 99 -10.85 -1.80 -8.43
CA ALA A 99 -11.46 -3.07 -8.85
C ALA A 99 -10.46 -4.23 -8.77
N LEU A 100 -9.43 -4.22 -9.61
CA LEU A 100 -8.43 -5.29 -9.67
C LEU A 100 -7.57 -5.34 -8.40
N GLY A 101 -7.21 -4.17 -7.85
CA GLY A 101 -6.45 -4.08 -6.61
C GLY A 101 -7.19 -4.71 -5.44
N THR A 102 -8.49 -4.47 -5.32
CA THR A 102 -9.32 -5.10 -4.29
C THR A 102 -9.39 -6.61 -4.48
N LEU A 103 -9.61 -7.06 -5.72
CA LEU A 103 -9.65 -8.49 -6.04
C LEU A 103 -8.33 -9.18 -5.69
N ASN A 104 -7.20 -8.59 -6.06
CA ASN A 104 -5.87 -9.15 -5.78
C ASN A 104 -5.54 -9.12 -4.27
N ALA A 105 -5.94 -8.07 -3.57
CA ALA A 105 -5.78 -7.99 -2.10
C ALA A 105 -6.60 -9.07 -1.39
N LEU A 106 -7.84 -9.32 -1.82
CA LEU A 106 -8.67 -10.42 -1.31
C LEU A 106 -8.07 -11.79 -1.62
N GLY A 107 -7.35 -11.93 -2.72
CA GLY A 107 -6.65 -13.18 -3.06
C GLY A 107 -5.47 -13.49 -2.15
N VAL A 108 -4.92 -12.53 -1.44
CA VAL A 108 -3.86 -12.69 -0.43
C VAL A 108 -4.46 -12.96 0.94
N ALA A 109 -5.62 -12.39 1.23
CA ALA A 109 -6.31 -12.57 2.50
C ALA A 109 -6.83 -14.01 2.66
#